data_a8d24234095c083d0198fdcaf31a5c94
#
_entry.id   a8d24234095c083d0198fdcaf31a5c94
#
_cell.length_a   1.000
_cell.length_b   1.000
_cell.length_c   1.000
_cell.angle_alpha   90.00
_cell.angle_beta   90.00
_cell.angle_gamma   90.00
#
_symmetry.space_group_name_H-M   'P 1'
#
loop_
_entity.id
_entity.type
_entity.pdbx_description
1 polymer ?
#
loop_
_entity_poly.entity_id
_entity_poly.type
_entity_poly.pdbx_seq_one_letter_code
_entity_poly.pdbx_strand_id
1 'polypeptide(L)'
;MKWNVPILKQGEKQNICLLKKNNVSCALVENLIIFLALNALFKACIKSDDYFTAQIAYGAFSGHYDVHLVYNNVILGYIIMGLLKIFPKVAWYTVLQVVSCYLALSTMTCLWKIKNYGKQIYYIFFPVLIFFSYEVYIKITFTKTAGCLVVCGLLLLYEALEQKKNIWLF
;
A
#
# COMPACT_ATOMS: atom_id res chain seq x y z
N MET A 1 12.39 39.97 21.33
CA MET A 1 11.28 39.09 21.68
C MET A 1 11.80 37.65 21.63
N LYS A 2 12.03 37.01 22.81
CA LYS A 2 12.52 35.61 22.85
C LYS A 2 11.35 34.70 22.74
N TRP A 3 11.28 33.92 21.64
CA TRP A 3 10.26 32.89 21.45
C TRP A 3 10.59 31.70 22.33
N ASN A 4 9.80 31.47 23.37
CA ASN A 4 9.85 30.25 24.15
C ASN A 4 9.19 29.12 23.32
N VAL A 5 10.00 28.38 22.62
CA VAL A 5 9.54 27.09 22.00
C VAL A 5 9.27 26.14 23.18
N PRO A 6 8.04 25.63 23.34
CA PRO A 6 7.78 24.66 24.39
C PRO A 6 8.56 23.40 24.07
N ILE A 7 9.63 23.15 24.80
CA ILE A 7 10.38 21.89 24.76
C ILE A 7 9.42 20.82 25.28
N LEU A 8 8.80 20.04 24.35
CA LEU A 8 8.00 18.88 24.71
C LEU A 8 8.80 18.02 25.69
N LYS A 9 8.25 17.80 26.89
CA LYS A 9 8.89 16.98 27.93
C LYS A 9 9.15 15.58 27.30
N GLN A 10 10.26 14.98 27.67
CA GLN A 10 10.73 13.70 27.10
C GLN A 10 9.66 12.60 27.18
N GLY A 11 8.78 12.62 28.20
CA GLY A 11 7.62 11.74 28.33
C GLY A 11 6.52 11.97 27.29
N GLU A 12 6.27 13.21 26.85
CA GLU A 12 5.28 13.49 25.79
C GLU A 12 5.74 13.01 24.42
N LYS A 13 7.03 13.17 24.10
CA LYS A 13 7.62 12.62 22.86
C LYS A 13 7.52 11.10 22.83
N GLN A 14 7.73 10.44 23.96
CA GLN A 14 7.65 8.99 24.08
C GLN A 14 6.21 8.49 23.92
N ASN A 15 5.22 9.17 24.50
CA ASN A 15 3.80 8.86 24.34
C ASN A 15 3.31 9.07 22.91
N ILE A 16 3.72 10.14 22.24
CA ILE A 16 3.40 10.37 20.81
C ILE A 16 3.99 9.27 19.92
N CYS A 17 5.22 8.85 20.18
CA CYS A 17 5.87 7.78 19.45
C CYS A 17 5.15 6.43 19.64
N LEU A 18 4.73 6.10 20.86
CA LEU A 18 3.97 4.88 21.17
C LEU A 18 2.58 4.89 20.53
N LEU A 19 1.85 6.00 20.57
CA LEU A 19 0.55 6.17 19.91
C LEU A 19 0.67 6.01 18.40
N LYS A 20 1.71 6.58 17.79
CA LYS A 20 1.99 6.44 16.34
C LYS A 20 2.29 4.99 15.99
N LYS A 21 3.09 4.28 16.79
CA LYS A 21 3.42 2.85 16.60
C LYS A 21 2.18 1.96 16.71
N ASN A 22 1.31 2.20 17.68
CA ASN A 22 0.07 1.45 17.84
C ASN A 22 -0.89 1.62 16.65
N ASN A 23 -0.99 2.84 16.10
CA ASN A 23 -1.83 3.10 14.93
C ASN A 23 -1.32 2.38 13.67
N VAL A 24 0.00 2.29 13.47
CA VAL A 24 0.59 1.52 12.36
C VAL A 24 0.26 0.03 12.50
N SER A 25 0.53 -0.56 13.67
CA SER A 25 0.24 -1.98 13.91
C SER A 25 -1.25 -2.30 13.75
N CYS A 26 -2.12 -1.43 14.27
CA CYS A 26 -3.56 -1.58 14.14
C CYS A 26 -4.02 -1.50 12.67
N ALA A 27 -3.48 -0.57 11.89
CA ALA A 27 -3.81 -0.44 10.46
C ALA A 27 -3.35 -1.66 9.65
N LEU A 28 -2.16 -2.20 9.93
CA LEU A 28 -1.66 -3.42 9.30
C LEU A 28 -2.55 -4.62 9.63
N VAL A 29 -2.88 -4.84 10.89
CA VAL A 29 -3.72 -5.95 11.31
C VAL A 29 -5.13 -5.86 10.71
N GLU A 30 -5.74 -4.67 10.72
CA GLU A 30 -7.06 -4.43 10.14
C GLU A 30 -7.09 -4.77 8.64
N ASN A 31 -6.12 -4.27 7.86
CA ASN A 31 -6.04 -4.58 6.43
C ASN A 31 -5.70 -6.05 6.17
N LEU A 32 -4.92 -6.70 7.05
CA LEU A 32 -4.67 -8.14 6.95
C LEU A 32 -5.96 -8.96 7.17
N ILE A 33 -6.76 -8.59 8.16
CA ILE A 33 -8.06 -9.25 8.41
C ILE A 33 -8.98 -9.08 7.20
N ILE A 34 -9.08 -7.86 6.65
CA ILE A 34 -9.88 -7.59 5.45
C ILE A 34 -9.38 -8.43 4.27
N PHE A 35 -8.07 -8.47 4.04
CA PHE A 35 -7.45 -9.27 2.98
C PHE A 35 -7.79 -10.76 3.12
N LEU A 36 -7.62 -11.33 4.32
CA LEU A 36 -7.92 -12.73 4.57
C LEU A 36 -9.40 -13.05 4.43
N ALA A 37 -10.29 -12.19 4.96
CA ALA A 37 -11.73 -12.35 4.87
C ALA A 37 -12.21 -12.31 3.40
N LEU A 38 -11.72 -11.35 2.61
CA LEU A 38 -12.08 -11.25 1.20
C LEU A 38 -11.61 -12.45 0.39
N ASN A 39 -10.38 -12.94 0.62
CA ASN A 39 -9.87 -14.12 -0.07
C ASN A 39 -10.53 -15.43 0.39
N ALA A 40 -11.10 -15.48 1.60
CA ALA A 40 -11.89 -16.61 2.06
C ALA A 40 -13.28 -16.64 1.42
N LEU A 41 -13.87 -15.47 1.16
CA LEU A 41 -15.21 -15.34 0.59
C LEU A 41 -15.24 -15.35 -0.95
N PHE A 42 -14.20 -14.82 -1.58
CA PHE A 42 -14.15 -14.60 -3.02
C PHE A 42 -12.86 -15.19 -3.61
N LYS A 43 -12.95 -15.70 -4.83
CA LYS A 43 -11.77 -16.14 -5.58
C LYS A 43 -11.12 -14.95 -6.26
N ALA A 44 -9.81 -14.77 -6.03
CA ALA A 44 -9.05 -13.76 -6.73
C ALA A 44 -9.03 -14.05 -8.23
N CYS A 45 -9.23 -13.02 -9.04
CA CYS A 45 -9.24 -13.09 -10.49
C CYS A 45 -8.23 -12.09 -11.05
N ILE A 46 -7.32 -12.60 -11.87
CA ILE A 46 -6.37 -11.78 -12.62
C ILE A 46 -6.99 -11.54 -14.01
N LYS A 47 -7.03 -10.27 -14.44
CA LYS A 47 -7.53 -9.96 -15.78
C LYS A 47 -6.55 -10.41 -16.87
N SER A 48 -7.07 -10.57 -18.10
CA SER A 48 -6.32 -11.11 -19.25
C SER A 48 -4.98 -10.41 -19.48
N ASP A 49 -4.93 -9.08 -19.42
CA ASP A 49 -3.69 -8.32 -19.69
C ASP A 49 -2.60 -8.58 -18.66
N ASP A 50 -2.96 -8.65 -17.40
CA ASP A 50 -2.04 -8.97 -16.30
C ASP A 50 -1.61 -10.44 -16.34
N TYR A 51 -2.51 -11.32 -16.77
CA TYR A 51 -2.19 -12.72 -16.98
C TYR A 51 -1.15 -12.89 -18.10
N PHE A 52 -1.34 -12.22 -19.25
CA PHE A 52 -0.36 -12.23 -20.34
C PHE A 52 0.98 -11.63 -19.92
N THR A 53 0.96 -10.52 -19.18
CA THR A 53 2.19 -9.91 -18.67
C THR A 53 2.94 -10.86 -17.74
N ALA A 54 2.24 -11.55 -16.85
CA ALA A 54 2.83 -12.59 -16.01
C ALA A 54 3.42 -13.73 -16.84
N GLN A 55 2.72 -14.21 -17.88
CA GLN A 55 3.18 -15.25 -18.78
C GLN A 55 4.49 -14.85 -19.52
N ILE A 56 4.60 -13.59 -19.96
CA ILE A 56 5.83 -13.04 -20.56
C ILE A 56 6.98 -13.11 -19.55
N ALA A 57 6.75 -12.63 -18.31
CA ALA A 57 7.76 -12.67 -17.26
C ALA A 57 8.29 -14.09 -16.98
N TYR A 58 7.39 -15.09 -17.02
CA TYR A 58 7.72 -16.50 -16.85
C TYR A 58 8.37 -17.14 -18.07
N GLY A 59 8.46 -16.45 -19.19
CA GLY A 59 9.03 -16.98 -20.41
C GLY A 59 8.16 -18.00 -21.14
N ALA A 60 6.83 -17.93 -20.93
CA ALA A 60 5.90 -18.88 -21.58
C ALA A 60 5.95 -18.82 -23.11
N PHE A 61 6.35 -17.67 -23.69
CA PHE A 61 6.42 -17.46 -25.13
C PHE A 61 7.84 -17.58 -25.69
N SER A 62 8.87 -17.28 -24.89
CA SER A 62 10.28 -17.23 -25.32
C SER A 62 11.12 -18.39 -24.81
N GLY A 63 10.61 -19.19 -23.87
CA GLY A 63 11.34 -20.26 -23.21
C GLY A 63 12.34 -19.78 -22.16
N HIS A 64 12.49 -18.47 -21.94
CA HIS A 64 13.35 -17.86 -20.92
C HIS A 64 12.65 -16.64 -20.31
N TYR A 65 13.01 -16.29 -19.07
CA TYR A 65 12.44 -15.15 -18.38
C TYR A 65 12.70 -13.85 -19.14
N ASP A 66 11.66 -13.05 -19.35
CA ASP A 66 11.74 -11.77 -20.07
C ASP A 66 11.48 -10.60 -19.13
N VAL A 67 12.29 -9.54 -19.27
CA VAL A 67 12.19 -8.31 -18.51
C VAL A 67 11.31 -7.26 -19.18
N HIS A 68 11.00 -7.45 -20.49
CA HIS A 68 10.21 -6.52 -21.28
C HIS A 68 8.72 -6.80 -21.12
N LEU A 69 8.20 -6.44 -19.96
CA LEU A 69 6.78 -6.60 -19.63
C LEU A 69 5.94 -5.55 -20.31
N VAL A 70 4.81 -5.97 -20.89
CA VAL A 70 3.86 -5.06 -21.54
C VAL A 70 3.29 -4.08 -20.50
N TYR A 71 3.30 -2.79 -20.82
CA TYR A 71 2.82 -1.69 -19.98
C TYR A 71 3.55 -1.49 -18.63
N ASN A 72 4.65 -2.17 -18.40
CA ASN A 72 5.41 -2.07 -17.15
C ASN A 72 6.82 -1.54 -17.39
N ASN A 73 7.41 -0.92 -16.36
CA ASN A 73 8.79 -0.46 -16.43
C ASN A 73 9.75 -1.65 -16.44
N VAL A 74 10.77 -1.60 -17.28
CA VAL A 74 11.82 -2.63 -17.41
C VAL A 74 12.51 -2.90 -16.06
N ILE A 75 12.65 -1.90 -15.19
CA ILE A 75 13.21 -2.07 -13.83
C ILE A 75 12.39 -3.09 -13.03
N LEU A 76 11.04 -3.00 -13.09
CA LEU A 76 10.17 -3.99 -12.45
C LEU A 76 10.37 -5.37 -13.05
N GLY A 77 10.56 -5.47 -14.36
CA GLY A 77 10.90 -6.71 -15.05
C GLY A 77 12.18 -7.36 -14.51
N TYR A 78 13.25 -6.58 -14.30
CA TYR A 78 14.49 -7.08 -13.69
C TYR A 78 14.29 -7.56 -12.26
N ILE A 79 13.50 -6.86 -11.45
CA ILE A 79 13.18 -7.29 -10.07
C ILE A 79 12.46 -8.63 -10.10
N ILE A 80 11.43 -8.76 -10.94
CA ILE A 80 10.64 -10.01 -11.07
C ILE A 80 11.53 -11.15 -11.56
N MET A 81 12.35 -10.92 -12.58
CA MET A 81 13.29 -11.92 -13.09
C MET A 81 14.27 -12.37 -12.00
N GLY A 82 14.80 -11.43 -11.20
CA GLY A 82 15.69 -11.76 -10.08
C GLY A 82 15.00 -12.66 -9.05
N LEU A 83 13.75 -12.35 -8.69
CA LEU A 83 12.95 -13.13 -7.76
C LEU A 83 12.58 -14.52 -8.33
N LEU A 84 12.27 -14.62 -9.63
CA LEU A 84 11.98 -15.86 -10.31
C LEU A 84 13.19 -16.81 -10.36
N LYS A 85 14.41 -16.28 -10.50
CA LYS A 85 15.63 -17.09 -10.43
C LYS A 85 15.85 -17.74 -9.05
N ILE A 86 15.40 -17.08 -7.97
CA ILE A 86 15.52 -17.59 -6.59
C ILE A 86 14.37 -18.55 -6.27
N PHE A 87 13.12 -18.15 -6.60
CA PHE A 87 11.91 -18.92 -6.30
C PHE A 87 11.00 -19.01 -7.54
N PRO A 88 11.29 -19.96 -8.48
CA PRO A 88 10.60 -20.01 -9.78
C PRO A 88 9.12 -20.42 -9.70
N LYS A 89 8.68 -21.02 -8.59
CA LYS A 89 7.28 -21.49 -8.40
C LYS A 89 6.33 -20.42 -7.85
N VAL A 90 6.84 -19.23 -7.51
CA VAL A 90 6.04 -18.16 -6.90
C VAL A 90 5.57 -17.18 -7.97
N ALA A 91 4.30 -16.84 -7.96
CA ALA A 91 3.69 -15.85 -8.88
C ALA A 91 4.11 -14.41 -8.51
N TRP A 92 5.39 -14.07 -8.66
CA TRP A 92 5.99 -12.82 -8.18
C TRP A 92 5.30 -11.58 -8.75
N TYR A 93 4.87 -11.59 -10.00
CA TYR A 93 4.14 -10.47 -10.59
C TYR A 93 2.87 -10.15 -9.79
N THR A 94 2.07 -11.16 -9.47
CA THR A 94 0.85 -11.00 -8.65
C THR A 94 1.16 -10.68 -7.20
N VAL A 95 2.16 -11.35 -6.61
CA VAL A 95 2.58 -11.12 -5.22
C VAL A 95 2.98 -9.67 -5.02
N LEU A 96 3.80 -9.11 -5.92
CA LEU A 96 4.23 -7.71 -5.82
C LEU A 96 3.05 -6.74 -5.91
N GLN A 97 2.06 -7.00 -6.78
CA GLN A 97 0.84 -6.17 -6.86
C GLN A 97 0.05 -6.21 -5.55
N VAL A 98 -0.21 -7.42 -5.02
CA VAL A 98 -0.97 -7.60 -3.77
C VAL A 98 -0.25 -6.94 -2.60
N VAL A 99 1.06 -7.15 -2.46
CA VAL A 99 1.86 -6.55 -1.38
C VAL A 99 1.88 -5.02 -1.50
N SER A 100 2.02 -4.48 -2.71
CA SER A 100 1.99 -3.03 -2.95
C SER A 100 0.64 -2.42 -2.56
N CYS A 101 -0.47 -3.04 -2.96
CA CYS A 101 -1.82 -2.62 -2.57
C CYS A 101 -2.04 -2.71 -1.05
N TYR A 102 -1.58 -3.80 -0.43
CA TYR A 102 -1.68 -3.98 1.02
C TYR A 102 -0.93 -2.88 1.79
N LEU A 103 0.29 -2.56 1.38
CA LEU A 103 1.07 -1.50 2.01
C LEU A 103 0.43 -0.13 1.78
N ALA A 104 -0.08 0.15 0.57
CA ALA A 104 -0.75 1.40 0.26
C ALA A 104 -2.03 1.60 1.09
N LEU A 105 -2.92 0.59 1.14
CA LEU A 105 -4.15 0.65 1.93
C LEU A 105 -3.86 0.75 3.43
N SER A 106 -2.87 0.00 3.93
CA SER A 106 -2.45 0.08 5.33
C SER A 106 -1.91 1.46 5.69
N THR A 107 -1.16 2.10 4.77
CA THR A 107 -0.66 3.46 4.95
C THR A 107 -1.80 4.48 4.98
N MET A 108 -2.76 4.38 4.06
CA MET A 108 -3.95 5.25 4.04
C MET A 108 -4.76 5.10 5.33
N THR A 109 -5.00 3.88 5.79
CA THR A 109 -5.70 3.59 7.05
C THR A 109 -4.94 4.15 8.26
N CYS A 110 -3.61 4.03 8.26
CA CYS A 110 -2.75 4.58 9.31
C CYS A 110 -2.84 6.11 9.36
N LEU A 111 -2.73 6.79 8.22
CA LEU A 111 -2.88 8.25 8.13
C LEU A 111 -4.24 8.70 8.64
N TRP A 112 -5.31 7.98 8.26
CA TRP A 112 -6.65 8.23 8.74
C TRP A 112 -6.76 8.14 10.27
N LYS A 113 -6.19 7.09 10.87
CA LYS A 113 -6.18 6.90 12.33
C LYS A 113 -5.38 7.98 13.05
N ILE A 114 -4.26 8.43 12.48
CA ILE A 114 -3.43 9.49 13.07
C ILE A 114 -4.18 10.82 13.10
N LYS A 115 -4.94 11.16 12.05
CA LYS A 115 -5.74 12.40 11.97
C LYS A 115 -6.93 12.45 12.91
N ASN A 116 -7.37 11.30 13.42
CA ASN A 116 -8.46 11.18 14.40
C ASN A 116 -9.73 11.98 14.06
N TYR A 117 -10.24 11.80 12.84
CA TYR A 117 -11.42 12.53 12.33
C TYR A 117 -12.75 12.22 13.06
N GLY A 118 -12.72 11.43 14.12
CA GLY A 118 -13.88 11.06 14.92
C GLY A 118 -14.55 9.77 14.47
N LYS A 119 -15.27 9.15 15.41
CA LYS A 119 -15.90 7.83 15.20
C LYS A 119 -16.94 7.83 14.08
N GLN A 120 -17.70 8.91 13.90
CA GLN A 120 -18.75 8.99 12.88
C GLN A 120 -18.19 8.89 11.46
N ILE A 121 -17.07 9.54 11.21
CA ILE A 121 -16.41 9.52 9.90
C ILE A 121 -15.77 8.15 9.64
N TYR A 122 -15.32 7.45 10.70
CA TYR A 122 -14.81 6.08 10.57
C TYR A 122 -15.87 5.10 10.05
N TYR A 123 -17.13 5.23 10.46
CA TYR A 123 -18.21 4.40 9.94
C TYR A 123 -18.48 4.59 8.43
N ILE A 124 -18.16 5.75 7.88
CA ILE A 124 -18.23 5.99 6.42
C ILE A 124 -16.96 5.49 5.73
N PHE A 125 -15.81 5.70 6.33
CA PHE A 125 -14.52 5.26 5.78
C PHE A 125 -14.41 3.74 5.66
N PHE A 126 -14.89 3.00 6.66
CA PHE A 126 -14.73 1.55 6.71
C PHE A 126 -15.41 0.79 5.55
N PRO A 127 -16.67 1.05 5.17
CA PRO A 127 -17.27 0.47 3.99
C PRO A 127 -16.53 0.82 2.69
N VAL A 128 -16.05 2.06 2.56
CA VAL A 128 -15.25 2.51 1.42
C VAL A 128 -13.93 1.73 1.36
N LEU A 129 -13.26 1.53 2.50
CA LEU A 129 -12.05 0.71 2.59
C LEU A 129 -12.31 -0.73 2.15
N ILE A 130 -13.40 -1.35 2.59
CA ILE A 130 -13.76 -2.72 2.19
C ILE A 130 -14.01 -2.79 0.67
N PHE A 131 -14.75 -1.82 0.12
CA PHE A 131 -15.02 -1.77 -1.32
C PHE A 131 -13.72 -1.64 -2.14
N PHE A 132 -12.83 -0.72 -1.77
CA PHE A 132 -11.53 -0.59 -2.42
C PHE A 132 -10.66 -1.84 -2.26
N SER A 133 -10.66 -2.44 -1.06
CA SER A 133 -9.93 -3.68 -0.79
C SER A 133 -10.43 -4.83 -1.67
N TYR A 134 -11.75 -4.94 -1.88
CA TYR A 134 -12.32 -5.93 -2.80
C TYR A 134 -11.82 -5.73 -4.23
N GLU A 135 -11.83 -4.49 -4.72
CA GLU A 135 -11.39 -4.17 -6.09
C GLU A 135 -9.89 -4.45 -6.32
N VAL A 136 -9.03 -4.24 -5.31
CA VAL A 136 -7.57 -4.42 -5.49
C VAL A 136 -7.09 -5.82 -5.12
N TYR A 137 -7.76 -6.54 -4.21
CA TYR A 137 -7.31 -7.88 -3.78
C TYR A 137 -7.99 -9.02 -4.55
N ILE A 138 -9.22 -8.81 -4.99
CA ILE A 138 -9.99 -9.85 -5.70
C ILE A 138 -9.92 -9.67 -7.21
N LYS A 139 -10.04 -8.43 -7.70
CA LYS A 139 -9.92 -8.11 -9.13
C LYS A 139 -8.58 -7.44 -9.41
N ILE A 140 -7.50 -8.20 -9.26
CA ILE A 140 -6.12 -7.70 -9.35
C ILE A 140 -5.83 -7.21 -10.78
N THR A 141 -5.35 -5.94 -10.88
CA THR A 141 -4.83 -5.37 -12.12
C THR A 141 -3.71 -4.38 -11.80
N PHE A 142 -2.70 -4.30 -12.68
CA PHE A 142 -1.59 -3.37 -12.51
C PHE A 142 -2.05 -1.91 -12.48
N THR A 143 -3.06 -1.55 -13.27
CA THR A 143 -3.63 -0.20 -13.31
C THR A 143 -4.20 0.22 -11.96
N LYS A 144 -4.93 -0.67 -11.27
CA LYS A 144 -5.46 -0.39 -9.93
C LYS A 144 -4.35 -0.31 -8.90
N THR A 145 -3.34 -1.18 -9.00
CA THR A 145 -2.16 -1.14 -8.15
C THR A 145 -1.42 0.18 -8.29
N ALA A 146 -1.18 0.64 -9.53
CA ALA A 146 -0.55 1.92 -9.80
C ALA A 146 -1.40 3.09 -9.27
N GLY A 147 -2.71 3.08 -9.50
CA GLY A 147 -3.65 4.08 -8.98
C GLY A 147 -3.64 4.15 -7.45
N CYS A 148 -3.67 3.00 -6.78
CA CYS A 148 -3.61 2.91 -5.33
C CYS A 148 -2.30 3.50 -4.77
N LEU A 149 -1.15 3.19 -5.39
CA LEU A 149 0.16 3.73 -5.03
C LEU A 149 0.25 5.24 -5.24
N VAL A 150 -0.31 5.75 -6.36
CA VAL A 150 -0.34 7.20 -6.64
C VAL A 150 -1.16 7.93 -5.59
N VAL A 151 -2.37 7.46 -5.27
CA VAL A 151 -3.21 8.08 -4.23
C VAL A 151 -2.51 8.06 -2.88
N CYS A 152 -1.89 6.92 -2.51
CA CYS A 152 -1.11 6.81 -1.28
C CYS A 152 0.05 7.81 -1.26
N GLY A 153 0.81 7.91 -2.35
CA GLY A 153 1.93 8.84 -2.50
C GLY A 153 1.52 10.31 -2.38
N LEU A 154 0.39 10.69 -2.99
CA LEU A 154 -0.17 12.05 -2.89
C LEU A 154 -0.61 12.38 -1.46
N LEU A 155 -1.24 11.43 -0.75
CA LEU A 155 -1.61 11.62 0.65
C LEU A 155 -0.38 11.78 1.54
N LEU A 156 0.66 10.98 1.35
CA LEU A 156 1.92 11.13 2.08
C LEU A 156 2.61 12.46 1.79
N LEU A 157 2.61 12.90 0.53
CA LEU A 157 3.14 14.20 0.14
C LEU A 157 2.36 15.34 0.80
N TYR A 158 1.04 15.27 0.78
CA TYR A 158 0.17 16.25 1.44
C TYR A 158 0.49 16.34 2.95
N GLU A 159 0.60 15.20 3.64
CA GLU A 159 0.97 15.16 5.06
C GLU A 159 2.35 15.75 5.33
N ALA A 160 3.33 15.45 4.48
CA ALA A 160 4.68 15.99 4.62
C ALA A 160 4.71 17.53 4.46
N LEU A 161 3.93 18.06 3.50
CA LEU A 161 3.81 19.50 3.27
C LEU A 161 3.08 20.20 4.42
N GLU A 162 2.02 19.59 4.95
CA GLU A 162 1.28 20.14 6.09
C GLU A 162 2.17 20.20 7.35
N GLN A 163 2.92 19.14 7.63
CA GLN A 163 3.88 19.13 8.75
C GLN A 163 4.96 20.20 8.58
N LYS A 164 5.50 20.38 7.38
CA LYS A 164 6.51 21.40 7.09
C LYS A 164 5.93 22.82 7.27
N LYS A 165 4.71 23.07 6.83
CA LYS A 165 4.04 24.36 7.01
C LYS A 165 3.89 24.70 8.50
N ASN A 166 3.53 23.74 9.33
CA ASN A 166 3.41 23.93 10.78
C ASN A 166 4.76 24.26 11.45
N ILE A 167 5.88 23.77 10.90
CA ILE A 167 7.23 24.10 11.39
C ILE A 167 7.62 25.56 11.06
N TRP A 168 7.15 26.11 9.93
CA TRP A 168 7.48 27.48 9.52
C TRP A 168 6.57 28.55 10.15
N LEU A 169 5.46 28.14 10.78
CA LEU A 169 4.54 29.05 11.48
C LEU A 169 4.89 29.24 12.97
N PHE A 170 5.91 28.56 13.47
CA PHE A 170 6.50 28.67 14.82
C PHE A 170 7.96 29.13 14.73
#